data_7c1288a1ef0ed4622c0a3b37d0d71b42
#
_entry.id   7c1288a1ef0ed4622c0a3b37d0d71b42
#
_cell.length_a   1.000
_cell.length_b   1.000
_cell.length_c   1.000
_cell.angle_alpha   90.00
_cell.angle_beta   90.00
_cell.angle_gamma   90.00
#
_symmetry.space_group_name_H-M   'P 1'
#
loop_
_entity.id
_entity.type
_entity.pdbx_description
1 polymer ?
#
loop_
_entity_poly.entity_id
_entity_poly.type
_entity_poly.pdbx_seq_one_letter_code
_entity_poly.pdbx_strand_id
1 'polypeptide(L)'
;MLSALGLCAKAGKLIFGVPMVCEAMRRGEGVRLVIEAGDTSANTQKKLNDKCAFYKKEKIKIEADGGLLASSVGKSGSIGAVAVTDEGLTQMIKKLNSAKG
;
A
#
# COMPACT_ATOMS: atom_id res chain seq x y z
N MET A 1 5.76 9.97 5.03
CA MET A 1 5.15 8.74 4.47
C MET A 1 4.98 8.81 2.95
N LEU A 2 4.29 9.81 2.42
CA LEU A 2 4.06 9.88 0.97
C LEU A 2 5.36 10.01 0.16
N SER A 3 6.34 10.76 0.65
CA SER A 3 7.63 10.86 -0.01
C SER A 3 8.34 9.50 -0.11
N ALA A 4 8.23 8.70 0.95
CA ALA A 4 8.81 7.36 0.96
C ALA A 4 8.14 6.47 -0.07
N LEU A 5 6.82 6.57 -0.22
CA LEU A 5 6.08 5.81 -1.24
C LEU A 5 6.50 6.24 -2.65
N GLY A 6 6.75 7.55 -2.85
CA GLY A 6 7.28 8.04 -4.13
C GLY A 6 8.63 7.43 -4.47
N LEU A 7 9.50 7.27 -3.49
CA LEU A 7 10.79 6.60 -3.68
C LEU A 7 10.60 5.14 -4.05
N CYS A 8 9.67 4.45 -3.39
CA CYS A 8 9.34 3.06 -3.72
C CYS A 8 8.87 2.92 -5.16
N ALA A 9 8.04 3.86 -5.61
CA ALA A 9 7.54 3.87 -6.98
C ALA A 9 8.68 4.05 -7.98
N LYS A 10 9.58 4.99 -7.71
CA LYS A 10 10.75 5.22 -8.58
C LYS A 10 11.66 4.01 -8.65
N ALA A 11 11.76 3.26 -7.56
CA ALA A 11 12.57 2.04 -7.52
C ALA A 11 11.88 0.85 -8.18
N GLY A 12 10.64 0.99 -8.63
CA GLY A 12 9.90 -0.11 -9.24
C GLY A 12 9.47 -1.17 -8.23
N LYS A 13 9.28 -0.78 -6.98
CA LYS A 13 8.99 -1.72 -5.88
C LYS A 13 7.57 -1.56 -5.35
N LEU A 14 6.64 -1.04 -6.16
CA LEU A 14 5.23 -0.92 -5.79
C LEU A 14 4.33 -1.63 -6.79
N ILE A 15 3.25 -2.19 -6.26
CA ILE A 15 2.12 -2.69 -7.04
C ILE A 15 0.97 -1.73 -6.77
N PHE A 16 0.28 -1.28 -7.81
CA PHE A 16 -0.70 -0.20 -7.70
C PHE A 16 -2.13 -0.68 -7.83
N GLY A 17 -2.99 -0.22 -6.93
CA GLY A 17 -4.43 -0.43 -7.02
C GLY A 17 -4.90 -1.68 -6.32
N VAL A 18 -6.12 -1.61 -5.74
CA VAL A 18 -6.68 -2.70 -4.94
C VAL A 18 -6.75 -4.02 -5.72
N PRO A 19 -7.24 -4.06 -6.98
CA PRO A 19 -7.31 -5.34 -7.69
C PRO A 19 -5.92 -5.96 -7.90
N MET A 20 -4.93 -5.16 -8.27
CA MET A 20 -3.59 -5.68 -8.53
C MET A 20 -2.89 -6.11 -7.24
N VAL A 21 -3.11 -5.40 -6.14
CA VAL A 21 -2.56 -5.77 -4.83
C VAL A 21 -3.12 -7.13 -4.39
N CYS A 22 -4.43 -7.32 -4.52
CA CYS A 22 -5.07 -8.58 -4.16
C CYS A 22 -4.56 -9.74 -5.04
N GLU A 23 -4.40 -9.48 -6.34
CA GLU A 23 -3.91 -10.49 -7.28
C GLU A 23 -2.46 -10.87 -6.98
N ALA A 24 -1.63 -9.88 -6.66
CA ALA A 24 -0.23 -10.13 -6.31
C ALA A 24 -0.12 -10.98 -5.03
N MET A 25 -0.98 -10.74 -4.04
CA MET A 25 -1.02 -11.58 -2.84
C MET A 25 -1.41 -13.01 -3.18
N ARG A 26 -2.42 -13.17 -4.04
CA ARG A 26 -2.89 -14.48 -4.47
C ARG A 26 -1.80 -15.26 -5.20
N ARG A 27 -1.02 -14.58 -6.03
CA ARG A 27 0.04 -15.20 -6.82
C ARG A 27 1.35 -15.38 -6.06
N GLY A 28 1.46 -14.87 -4.85
CA GLY A 28 2.69 -14.95 -4.09
C GLY A 28 3.82 -14.11 -4.68
N GLU A 29 3.51 -12.92 -5.19
CA GLU A 29 4.47 -12.06 -5.88
C GLU A 29 5.29 -11.16 -4.95
N GLY A 30 5.58 -11.63 -3.76
CA GLY A 30 6.52 -10.94 -2.88
C GLY A 30 5.97 -9.70 -2.20
N VAL A 31 4.65 -9.60 -2.03
CA VAL A 31 4.05 -8.50 -1.29
C VAL A 31 4.56 -8.53 0.15
N ARG A 32 5.14 -7.43 0.61
CA ARG A 32 5.68 -7.30 1.97
C ARG A 32 4.79 -6.47 2.87
N LEU A 33 4.14 -5.45 2.31
CA LEU A 33 3.35 -4.51 3.09
C LEU A 33 2.29 -3.91 2.17
N VAL A 34 1.06 -3.77 2.67
CA VAL A 34 -0.03 -3.12 1.94
C VAL A 34 -0.30 -1.76 2.58
N ILE A 35 -0.37 -0.72 1.76
CA ILE A 35 -0.68 0.64 2.21
C ILE A 35 -2.05 1.00 1.67
N GLU A 36 -3.00 1.26 2.55
CA GLU A 36 -4.37 1.62 2.18
C GLU A 36 -4.61 3.11 2.33
N ALA A 37 -5.23 3.75 1.33
CA ALA A 37 -5.62 5.15 1.42
C ALA A 37 -6.68 5.34 2.50
N GLY A 38 -6.75 6.55 3.06
CA GLY A 38 -7.62 6.84 4.19
C GLY A 38 -9.09 6.94 3.86
N ASP A 39 -9.44 7.08 2.58
CA ASP A 39 -10.83 7.31 2.14
C ASP A 39 -11.44 6.11 1.40
N THR A 40 -10.88 4.92 1.57
CA THR A 40 -11.46 3.73 0.94
C THR A 40 -12.84 3.43 1.52
N SER A 41 -13.72 2.86 0.68
CA SER A 41 -15.06 2.48 1.12
C SER A 41 -14.99 1.34 2.14
N ALA A 42 -16.06 1.16 2.90
CA ALA A 42 -16.16 0.08 3.87
C ALA A 42 -15.96 -1.29 3.21
N ASN A 43 -16.51 -1.48 2.00
CA ASN A 43 -16.34 -2.73 1.26
C ASN A 43 -14.89 -2.97 0.87
N THR A 44 -14.20 -1.95 0.38
CA THR A 44 -12.79 -2.06 0.01
C THR A 44 -11.92 -2.33 1.24
N GLN A 45 -12.20 -1.63 2.33
CA GLN A 45 -11.47 -1.81 3.59
C GLN A 45 -11.61 -3.24 4.09
N LYS A 46 -12.84 -3.77 4.08
CA LYS A 46 -13.10 -5.15 4.50
C LYS A 46 -12.37 -6.13 3.59
N LYS A 47 -12.42 -5.92 2.28
CA LYS A 47 -11.75 -6.79 1.31
C LYS A 47 -10.25 -6.84 1.55
N LEU A 48 -9.62 -5.68 1.75
CA LEU A 48 -8.18 -5.62 2.01
C LEU A 48 -7.84 -6.27 3.34
N ASN A 49 -8.63 -6.01 4.39
CA ASN A 49 -8.40 -6.62 5.69
C ASN A 49 -8.49 -8.15 5.60
N ASP A 50 -9.51 -8.66 4.92
CA ASP A 50 -9.71 -10.11 4.77
C ASP A 50 -8.56 -10.75 3.99
N LYS A 51 -8.15 -10.13 2.88
CA LYS A 51 -7.05 -10.66 2.07
C LYS A 51 -5.72 -10.62 2.79
N CYS A 52 -5.43 -9.52 3.48
CA CYS A 52 -4.20 -9.39 4.25
C CYS A 52 -4.15 -10.41 5.38
N ALA A 53 -5.27 -10.64 6.06
CA ALA A 53 -5.35 -11.66 7.10
C ALA A 53 -5.13 -13.06 6.52
N PHE A 54 -5.77 -13.36 5.39
CA PHE A 54 -5.68 -14.68 4.76
C PHE A 54 -4.24 -14.99 4.31
N TYR A 55 -3.58 -14.02 3.68
CA TYR A 55 -2.22 -14.21 3.16
C TYR A 55 -1.14 -13.81 4.16
N LYS A 56 -1.53 -13.44 5.37
CA LYS A 56 -0.63 -13.06 6.47
C LYS A 56 0.29 -11.89 6.08
N LYS A 57 -0.30 -10.84 5.52
CA LYS A 57 0.43 -9.63 5.16
C LYS A 57 0.01 -8.48 6.05
N GLU A 58 0.96 -7.62 6.41
CA GLU A 58 0.66 -6.42 7.17
C GLU A 58 -0.02 -5.38 6.29
N LYS A 59 -0.90 -4.59 6.90
CA LYS A 59 -1.56 -3.48 6.23
C LYS A 59 -1.49 -2.25 7.12
N ILE A 60 -1.16 -1.11 6.51
CA ILE A 60 -1.17 0.19 7.16
C ILE A 60 -2.19 1.06 6.42
N LYS A 61 -3.10 1.70 7.18
CA LYS A 61 -4.01 2.68 6.61
C LYS A 61 -3.44 4.06 6.90
N ILE A 62 -3.31 4.88 5.86
CA ILE A 62 -2.76 6.24 6.00
C ILE A 62 -3.88 7.27 5.98
N GLU A 63 -3.60 8.49 6.42
CA GLU A 63 -4.59 9.55 6.44
C GLU A 63 -4.85 10.12 5.05
N ALA A 64 -3.83 10.10 4.18
CA ALA A 64 -3.96 10.64 2.83
C ALA A 64 -5.04 9.89 2.04
N ASP A 65 -5.82 10.63 1.27
CA ASP A 65 -6.85 10.03 0.42
C ASP A 65 -6.22 9.38 -0.83
N GLY A 66 -7.07 8.70 -1.62
CA GLY A 66 -6.63 8.00 -2.81
C GLY A 66 -6.03 8.92 -3.87
N GLY A 67 -6.50 10.16 -3.95
CA GLY A 67 -5.95 11.15 -4.87
C GLY A 67 -4.54 11.55 -4.50
N LEU A 68 -4.29 11.80 -3.22
CA LEU A 68 -2.94 12.12 -2.72
C LEU A 68 -2.02 10.92 -2.85
N LEU A 69 -2.52 9.73 -2.57
CA LEU A 69 -1.72 8.52 -2.74
C LEU A 69 -1.29 8.34 -4.19
N ALA A 70 -2.24 8.47 -5.13
CA ALA A 70 -1.93 8.35 -6.55
C ALA A 70 -0.89 9.39 -6.98
N SER A 71 -1.11 10.64 -6.62
CA SER A 71 -0.23 11.75 -6.96
C SER A 71 1.19 11.51 -6.44
N SER A 72 1.33 11.02 -5.20
CA SER A 72 2.63 10.81 -4.59
C SER A 72 3.46 9.73 -5.27
N VAL A 73 2.81 8.79 -5.97
CA VAL A 73 3.50 7.72 -6.67
C VAL A 73 3.50 7.90 -8.20
N GLY A 74 3.18 9.12 -8.66
CA GLY A 74 3.26 9.48 -10.07
C GLY A 74 2.11 8.96 -10.91
N LYS A 75 0.95 8.70 -10.32
CA LYS A 75 -0.24 8.24 -11.04
C LYS A 75 -1.31 9.33 -11.02
N SER A 76 -2.17 9.32 -12.03
CA SER A 76 -3.32 10.22 -12.08
C SER A 76 -4.54 9.54 -11.45
N GLY A 77 -5.54 10.35 -11.09
CA GLY A 77 -6.77 9.83 -10.52
C GLY A 77 -6.64 9.48 -9.05
N SER A 78 -7.18 8.33 -8.67
CA SER A 78 -7.22 7.90 -7.27
C SER A 78 -6.81 6.42 -7.18
N ILE A 79 -6.03 6.10 -6.15
CA ILE A 79 -5.59 4.72 -5.89
C ILE A 79 -5.98 4.37 -4.46
N GLY A 80 -6.69 3.26 -4.28
CA GLY A 80 -7.15 2.84 -2.95
C GLY A 80 -6.07 2.16 -2.13
N ALA A 81 -5.10 1.50 -2.78
CA ALA A 81 -4.03 0.82 -2.06
C ALA A 81 -2.83 0.59 -2.97
N VAL A 82 -1.66 0.46 -2.35
CA VAL A 82 -0.44 0.00 -3.02
C VAL A 82 0.20 -1.09 -2.18
N ALA A 83 1.01 -1.93 -2.80
CA ALA A 83 1.78 -2.93 -2.08
C ALA A 83 3.26 -2.70 -2.29
N VAL A 84 4.04 -2.78 -1.21
CA VAL A 84 5.49 -2.65 -1.25
C VAL A 84 6.08 -4.05 -1.38
N THR A 85 7.00 -4.23 -2.31
CA THR A 85 7.58 -5.55 -2.60
C THR A 85 9.04 -5.68 -2.22
N ASP A 86 9.60 -4.69 -1.54
CA ASP A 86 11.00 -4.68 -1.11
C ASP A 86 11.09 -4.64 0.41
N GLU A 87 11.92 -5.52 0.98
CA GLU A 87 12.04 -5.61 2.43
C GLU A 87 12.64 -4.35 3.06
N GLY A 88 13.69 -3.82 2.48
CA GLY A 88 14.33 -2.61 3.00
C GLY A 88 13.41 -1.41 3.01
N LEU A 89 12.68 -1.22 1.91
CA LEU A 89 11.71 -0.13 1.81
C LEU A 89 10.55 -0.34 2.76
N THR A 90 10.12 -1.59 2.93
CA THR A 90 9.07 -1.94 3.90
C THR A 90 9.48 -1.53 5.32
N GLN A 91 10.71 -1.85 5.71
CA GLN A 91 11.20 -1.49 7.04
C GLN A 91 11.26 0.03 7.22
N MET A 92 11.68 0.76 6.20
CA MET A 92 11.69 2.22 6.24
C MET A 92 10.29 2.79 6.46
N ILE A 93 9.31 2.28 5.73
CA ILE A 93 7.92 2.74 5.85
C ILE A 93 7.35 2.41 7.23
N LYS A 94 7.61 1.21 7.73
CA LYS A 94 7.14 0.81 9.06
C LYS A 94 7.74 1.70 10.14
N LYS A 95 9.00 2.08 10.01
CA LYS A 95 9.65 3.02 10.93
C LYS A 95 8.97 4.39 10.91
N LEU A 96 8.70 4.91 9.71
CA LEU A 96 8.04 6.19 9.57
C LEU A 96 6.63 6.16 10.16
N ASN A 97 5.92 5.06 9.97
CA ASN A 97 4.59 4.90 10.53
C ASN A 97 4.62 4.86 12.06
N SER A 98 5.59 4.16 12.64
CA SER A 98 5.75 4.08 14.10
C SER A 98 6.11 5.43 14.71
N ALA A 99 6.93 6.22 14.02
CA ALA A 99 7.36 7.53 14.50
C ALA A 99 6.20 8.52 14.64
N LYS A 100 5.10 8.29 13.94
CA LYS A 100 3.91 9.14 14.02
C LYS A 100 3.10 8.90 15.28
N GLY A 101 3.17 7.72 15.81
CA GLY A 101 2.37 7.29 16.96
C GLY A 101 2.81 7.91 18.25
#